data_9c4eda6664e84cc6b2dae1e67eb9b353
#
_entry.id   9c4eda6664e84cc6b2dae1e67eb9b353
#
_cell.length_a   1.000
_cell.length_b   1.000
_cell.length_c   1.000
_cell.angle_alpha   90.00
_cell.angle_beta   90.00
_cell.angle_gamma   90.00
#
_symmetry.space_group_name_H-M   'P 1'
#
loop_
_entity.id
_entity.type
_entity.pdbx_description
1 polymer ?
#
loop_
_entity_poly.entity_id
_entity_poly.type
_entity_poly.pdbx_seq_one_letter_code
_entity_poly.pdbx_strand_id
1 'polypeptide(L)'
;DIILEDIHHNYLMPTYCNGLAGIGIGLMLLAENEYVELAADALNDFDAYLSRAIEVFSIQGNFDLLHGATGIALYFTKRSDTAIETSREALTAYITSIKKALVKTTGDDGTEYSWCRMKPDFSQEERNISMSHGLSGIANVLAQIYARHILPKTEEKKVKEMIEALTRTILAQRIKFTKYRSAFPSYYKSSDEHSRFSRLAWCYGDLGILATLAIIAETTGNSSLSTRIEPLVLAETTRRRIEQTLVHDACVCHGAAGIYAYFRHASSRFSDCVALHDAERYWKDYILALPVDRLCYDPISKSYNKQYNILNGYAGIAMSLLDDNSILDKLLLYERI
;
A
#
# COMPACT_ATOMS: atom_id res chain seq x y z
N ASP A 1 21.04 -5.30 17.85
CA ASP A 1 22.18 -6.19 17.56
C ASP A 1 21.72 -7.54 17.02
N ILE A 2 20.85 -8.31 17.69
CA ILE A 2 20.38 -9.64 17.24
C ILE A 2 19.77 -9.59 15.83
N ILE A 3 18.94 -8.60 15.51
CA ILE A 3 18.32 -8.46 14.19
C ILE A 3 19.36 -8.19 13.11
N LEU A 4 20.34 -7.33 13.38
CA LEU A 4 21.41 -7.00 12.43
C LEU A 4 22.38 -8.17 12.25
N GLU A 5 22.66 -8.93 13.31
CA GLU A 5 23.47 -10.16 13.24
C GLU A 5 22.78 -11.25 12.42
N ASP A 6 21.48 -11.46 12.60
CA ASP A 6 20.68 -12.41 11.80
C ASP A 6 20.64 -12.02 10.31
N ILE A 7 20.61 -10.72 10.00
CA ILE A 7 20.65 -10.20 8.64
C ILE A 7 21.98 -10.55 7.94
N HIS A 8 23.11 -10.48 8.64
CA HIS A 8 24.43 -10.81 8.08
C HIS A 8 24.61 -12.31 7.79
N HIS A 9 23.85 -13.19 8.46
CA HIS A 9 23.97 -14.64 8.32
C HIS A 9 22.93 -15.27 7.40
N ASN A 10 21.84 -14.54 7.05
CA ASN A 10 20.76 -15.06 6.22
C ASN A 10 20.65 -14.30 4.90
N TYR A 11 20.42 -15.03 3.80
CA TYR A 11 20.08 -14.40 2.53
C TYR A 11 18.66 -13.80 2.61
N LEU A 12 18.60 -12.49 2.71
CA LEU A 12 17.31 -11.76 2.74
C LEU A 12 16.98 -11.18 1.36
N MET A 13 15.71 -11.28 1.01
CA MET A 13 15.19 -10.65 -0.20
C MET A 13 15.26 -9.11 -0.07
N PRO A 14 15.41 -8.36 -1.17
CA PRO A 14 15.42 -6.89 -1.11
C PRO A 14 14.05 -6.26 -0.90
N THR A 15 12.99 -7.02 -0.80
CA THR A 15 11.59 -6.62 -0.91
C THR A 15 11.04 -5.91 0.32
N TYR A 16 9.87 -5.26 0.15
CA TYR A 16 9.17 -4.59 1.24
C TYR A 16 8.46 -5.58 2.18
N CYS A 17 7.77 -6.59 1.62
CA CYS A 17 6.94 -7.49 2.42
C CYS A 17 7.74 -8.41 3.36
N ASN A 18 8.83 -8.98 2.85
CA ASN A 18 9.60 -10.03 3.55
C ASN A 18 11.11 -9.87 3.37
N GLY A 19 11.60 -8.64 3.26
CA GLY A 19 13.00 -8.38 2.98
C GLY A 19 13.54 -7.09 3.58
N LEU A 20 14.74 -6.73 3.13
CA LEU A 20 15.54 -5.65 3.68
C LEU A 20 14.87 -4.27 3.58
N ALA A 21 14.12 -3.99 2.52
CA ALA A 21 13.43 -2.72 2.39
C ALA A 21 12.39 -2.53 3.52
N GLY A 22 11.60 -3.56 3.83
CA GLY A 22 10.63 -3.50 4.92
C GLY A 22 11.28 -3.44 6.30
N ILE A 23 12.34 -4.23 6.52
CA ILE A 23 13.11 -4.20 7.77
C ILE A 23 13.71 -2.81 7.99
N GLY A 24 14.35 -2.23 6.97
CA GLY A 24 14.94 -0.90 7.06
C GLY A 24 13.92 0.20 7.34
N ILE A 25 12.74 0.15 6.70
CA ILE A 25 11.64 1.06 7.01
C ILE A 25 11.19 0.89 8.46
N GLY A 26 11.00 -0.36 8.92
CA GLY A 26 10.60 -0.64 10.29
C GLY A 26 11.61 -0.08 11.30
N LEU A 27 12.91 -0.28 11.08
CA LEU A 27 13.98 0.26 11.94
C LEU A 27 13.96 1.79 11.98
N MET A 28 13.81 2.46 10.83
CA MET A 28 13.73 3.91 10.76
C MET A 28 12.48 4.45 11.49
N LEU A 29 11.33 3.79 11.36
CA LEU A 29 10.11 4.18 12.08
C LEU A 29 10.23 3.94 13.59
N LEU A 30 10.86 2.87 14.03
CA LEU A 30 11.11 2.61 15.44
C LEU A 30 12.09 3.64 16.04
N ALA A 31 13.11 4.06 15.27
CA ALA A 31 14.05 5.08 15.69
C ALA A 31 13.39 6.47 15.75
N GLU A 32 12.54 6.81 14.77
CA GLU A 32 11.77 8.07 14.77
C GLU A 32 10.86 8.20 16.01
N ASN A 33 10.34 7.07 16.51
CA ASN A 33 9.50 7.02 17.71
C ASN A 33 10.29 6.67 18.99
N GLU A 34 11.61 6.77 18.98
CA GLU A 34 12.50 6.59 20.13
C GLU A 34 12.46 5.19 20.78
N TYR A 35 11.94 4.17 20.05
CA TYR A 35 11.94 2.79 20.54
C TYR A 35 13.29 2.11 20.41
N VAL A 36 14.14 2.56 19.47
CA VAL A 36 15.51 2.05 19.25
C VAL A 36 16.45 3.20 18.89
N GLU A 37 17.72 3.05 19.22
CA GLU A 37 18.78 3.92 18.70
C GLU A 37 19.33 3.32 17.40
N LEU A 38 19.33 4.12 16.34
CA LEU A 38 19.86 3.72 15.03
C LEU A 38 21.08 4.57 14.69
N ALA A 39 22.26 3.95 14.61
CA ALA A 39 23.49 4.64 14.21
C ALA A 39 23.35 5.20 12.79
N ALA A 40 23.97 6.34 12.50
CA ALA A 40 23.83 7.05 11.23
C ALA A 40 24.25 6.20 10.01
N ASP A 41 25.19 5.27 10.20
CA ASP A 41 25.73 4.36 9.18
C ASP A 41 25.11 2.95 9.19
N ALA A 42 24.23 2.64 10.14
CA ALA A 42 23.65 1.31 10.33
C ALA A 42 22.94 0.75 9.09
N LEU A 43 22.45 1.61 8.20
CA LEU A 43 21.73 1.23 6.99
C LEU A 43 22.56 1.40 5.70
N ASN A 44 23.85 1.71 5.77
CA ASN A 44 24.67 1.94 4.58
C ASN A 44 24.79 0.68 3.69
N ASP A 45 24.92 -0.50 4.29
CA ASP A 45 24.95 -1.78 3.54
C ASP A 45 23.58 -2.07 2.90
N PHE A 46 22.47 -1.70 3.57
CA PHE A 46 21.13 -1.77 3.00
C PHE A 46 21.03 -0.85 1.79
N ASP A 47 21.47 0.40 1.91
CA ASP A 47 21.47 1.38 0.82
C ASP A 47 22.20 0.84 -0.41
N ALA A 48 23.42 0.30 -0.22
CA ALA A 48 24.23 -0.24 -1.30
C ALA A 48 23.61 -1.48 -1.98
N TYR A 49 22.99 -2.36 -1.21
CA TYR A 49 22.32 -3.54 -1.75
C TYR A 49 21.01 -3.18 -2.44
N LEU A 50 20.17 -2.36 -1.81
CA LEU A 50 18.86 -1.98 -2.33
C LEU A 50 18.95 -1.06 -3.56
N SER A 51 20.01 -0.23 -3.68
CA SER A 51 20.26 0.56 -4.90
C SER A 51 20.50 -0.34 -6.11
N ARG A 52 21.22 -1.44 -5.95
CA ARG A 52 21.41 -2.43 -7.02
C ARG A 52 20.13 -3.22 -7.31
N ALA A 53 19.41 -3.60 -6.25
CA ALA A 53 18.20 -4.39 -6.38
C ALA A 53 17.07 -3.63 -7.11
N ILE A 54 16.92 -2.32 -6.85
CA ILE A 54 15.90 -1.51 -7.50
C ILE A 54 16.14 -1.41 -9.02
N GLU A 55 17.39 -1.34 -9.46
CA GLU A 55 17.75 -1.36 -10.89
C GLU A 55 17.41 -2.71 -11.52
N VAL A 56 17.82 -3.83 -10.87
CA VAL A 56 17.54 -5.18 -11.36
C VAL A 56 16.04 -5.42 -11.51
N PHE A 57 15.24 -5.12 -10.49
CA PHE A 57 13.79 -5.29 -10.55
C PHE A 57 13.14 -4.39 -11.59
N SER A 58 13.63 -3.16 -11.74
CA SER A 58 13.15 -2.23 -12.76
C SER A 58 13.43 -2.74 -14.19
N ILE A 59 14.62 -3.29 -14.44
CA ILE A 59 14.97 -3.90 -15.75
C ILE A 59 14.08 -5.13 -16.02
N GLN A 60 13.81 -5.92 -14.99
CA GLN A 60 12.92 -7.07 -15.08
C GLN A 60 11.45 -6.69 -15.27
N GLY A 61 11.08 -5.41 -15.09
CA GLY A 61 9.69 -4.95 -15.13
C GLY A 61 8.89 -5.33 -13.88
N ASN A 62 9.55 -5.66 -12.78
CA ASN A 62 8.90 -5.95 -11.50
C ASN A 62 8.72 -4.65 -10.69
N PHE A 63 7.58 -4.00 -10.87
CA PHE A 63 7.18 -2.78 -10.15
C PHE A 63 6.17 -3.05 -9.02
N ASP A 64 6.13 -4.26 -8.52
CA ASP A 64 5.28 -4.64 -7.39
C ASP A 64 5.64 -3.85 -6.12
N LEU A 65 4.63 -3.48 -5.31
CA LEU A 65 4.87 -2.81 -4.03
C LEU A 65 5.47 -3.77 -3.00
N LEU A 66 4.89 -4.97 -2.85
CA LEU A 66 5.31 -5.90 -1.81
C LEU A 66 6.61 -6.63 -2.18
N HIS A 67 6.79 -6.96 -3.45
CA HIS A 67 7.85 -7.88 -3.93
C HIS A 67 8.72 -7.31 -5.07
N GLY A 68 8.69 -6.00 -5.30
CA GLY A 68 9.38 -5.38 -6.43
C GLY A 68 10.01 -4.02 -6.15
N ALA A 69 10.36 -3.33 -7.23
CA ALA A 69 11.06 -2.06 -7.21
C ALA A 69 10.31 -0.94 -6.47
N THR A 70 8.96 -0.95 -6.49
CA THR A 70 8.16 0.08 -5.83
C THR A 70 8.32 0.04 -4.31
N GLY A 71 8.40 -1.15 -3.70
CA GLY A 71 8.66 -1.28 -2.27
C GLY A 71 10.07 -0.85 -1.87
N ILE A 72 11.06 -1.05 -2.76
CA ILE A 72 12.42 -0.54 -2.55
C ILE A 72 12.44 0.99 -2.69
N ALA A 73 11.70 1.55 -3.65
CA ALA A 73 11.56 3.01 -3.78
C ALA A 73 10.92 3.63 -2.52
N LEU A 74 10.00 2.93 -1.86
CA LEU A 74 9.44 3.35 -0.58
C LEU A 74 10.51 3.41 0.53
N TYR A 75 11.43 2.43 0.58
CA TYR A 75 12.57 2.47 1.49
C TYR A 75 13.40 3.75 1.28
N PHE A 76 13.81 4.05 0.04
CA PHE A 76 14.57 5.27 -0.24
C PHE A 76 13.77 6.55 -0.01
N THR A 77 12.45 6.50 -0.12
CA THR A 77 11.58 7.63 0.25
C THR A 77 11.70 7.92 1.75
N LYS A 78 11.66 6.92 2.61
CA LYS A 78 11.87 7.08 4.06
C LYS A 78 13.33 7.40 4.38
N ARG A 79 14.28 6.72 3.76
CA ARG A 79 15.72 6.91 3.96
C ARG A 79 16.19 8.34 3.63
N SER A 80 15.46 9.07 2.81
CA SER A 80 15.76 10.45 2.44
C SER A 80 15.79 11.43 3.63
N ASP A 81 15.22 11.06 4.77
CA ASP A 81 15.30 11.85 6.00
C ASP A 81 16.73 11.94 6.54
N THR A 82 17.58 10.96 6.26
CA THR A 82 18.94 10.85 6.80
C THR A 82 20.03 10.64 5.74
N ALA A 83 19.69 10.18 4.52
CA ALA A 83 20.62 9.92 3.41
C ALA A 83 20.06 10.45 2.07
N ILE A 84 19.94 11.77 1.98
CA ILE A 84 19.24 12.46 0.89
C ILE A 84 19.85 12.21 -0.49
N GLU A 85 21.18 12.23 -0.64
CA GLU A 85 21.82 12.07 -1.96
C GLU A 85 21.66 10.63 -2.48
N THR A 86 21.96 9.63 -1.66
CA THR A 86 21.77 8.21 -2.02
C THR A 86 20.31 7.93 -2.39
N SER A 87 19.38 8.48 -1.61
CA SER A 87 17.95 8.34 -1.88
C SER A 87 17.54 9.03 -3.18
N ARG A 88 18.05 10.22 -3.46
CA ARG A 88 17.77 10.96 -4.70
C ARG A 88 18.23 10.18 -5.93
N GLU A 89 19.42 9.60 -5.90
CA GLU A 89 19.96 8.79 -7.00
C GLU A 89 19.09 7.56 -7.27
N ALA A 90 18.79 6.77 -6.24
CA ALA A 90 17.97 5.57 -6.35
C ALA A 90 16.54 5.89 -6.83
N LEU A 91 15.91 6.94 -6.30
CA LEU A 91 14.58 7.37 -6.70
C LEU A 91 14.55 7.92 -8.12
N THR A 92 15.59 8.62 -8.57
CA THR A 92 15.69 9.09 -9.97
C THR A 92 15.78 7.91 -10.94
N ALA A 93 16.54 6.87 -10.62
CA ALA A 93 16.63 5.64 -11.40
C ALA A 93 15.26 4.93 -11.47
N TYR A 94 14.57 4.79 -10.33
CA TYR A 94 13.22 4.23 -10.27
C TYR A 94 12.24 5.01 -11.13
N ILE A 95 12.18 6.35 -10.99
CA ILE A 95 11.27 7.23 -11.76
C ILE A 95 11.51 7.10 -13.27
N THR A 96 12.77 7.03 -13.67
CA THR A 96 13.13 6.86 -15.08
C THR A 96 12.61 5.52 -15.61
N SER A 97 12.72 4.47 -14.82
CA SER A 97 12.30 3.11 -15.20
C SER A 97 10.78 2.95 -15.21
N ILE A 98 10.08 3.43 -14.17
CA ILE A 98 8.61 3.35 -14.11
C ILE A 98 7.96 4.18 -15.22
N LYS A 99 8.53 5.34 -15.57
CA LYS A 99 8.04 6.15 -16.68
C LYS A 99 8.09 5.39 -18.01
N LYS A 100 9.14 4.60 -18.25
CA LYS A 100 9.25 3.74 -19.45
C LYS A 100 8.27 2.56 -19.44
N ALA A 101 7.93 2.08 -18.24
CA ALA A 101 6.99 0.98 -18.07
C ALA A 101 5.51 1.42 -18.17
N LEU A 102 5.23 2.71 -18.03
CA LEU A 102 3.87 3.24 -18.18
C LEU A 102 3.48 3.28 -19.67
N VAL A 103 2.41 2.55 -19.99
CA VAL A 103 1.83 2.49 -21.34
C VAL A 103 0.48 3.17 -21.36
N LYS A 104 0.25 3.96 -22.41
CA LYS A 104 -1.03 4.58 -22.68
C LYS A 104 -1.90 3.65 -23.52
N THR A 105 -3.17 3.58 -23.18
CA THR A 105 -4.20 2.89 -23.96
C THR A 105 -5.43 3.76 -24.03
N THR A 106 -6.18 3.65 -25.11
CA THR A 106 -7.46 4.35 -25.28
C THR A 106 -8.60 3.37 -25.04
N GLY A 107 -9.54 3.73 -24.18
CA GLY A 107 -10.77 2.95 -23.96
C GLY A 107 -11.76 3.13 -25.11
N ASP A 108 -12.82 2.32 -25.10
CA ASP A 108 -13.88 2.35 -26.10
C ASP A 108 -14.65 3.70 -26.12
N ASP A 109 -14.61 4.42 -25.01
CA ASP A 109 -15.19 5.77 -24.82
C ASP A 109 -14.22 6.91 -25.21
N GLY A 110 -13.05 6.60 -25.77
CA GLY A 110 -11.99 7.55 -26.09
C GLY A 110 -11.16 8.03 -24.92
N THR A 111 -11.39 7.54 -23.70
CA THR A 111 -10.61 7.92 -22.50
C THR A 111 -9.20 7.34 -22.58
N GLU A 112 -8.18 8.17 -22.32
CA GLU A 112 -6.80 7.73 -22.22
C GLU A 112 -6.50 7.20 -20.82
N TYR A 113 -6.03 5.96 -20.75
CA TYR A 113 -5.59 5.28 -19.54
C TYR A 113 -4.07 5.11 -19.51
N SER A 114 -3.49 5.15 -18.32
CA SER A 114 -2.06 4.87 -18.10
C SER A 114 -1.91 3.63 -17.24
N TRP A 115 -1.29 2.60 -17.80
CA TRP A 115 -1.08 1.32 -17.13
C TRP A 115 0.40 1.03 -16.97
N CYS A 116 0.79 0.39 -15.88
CA CYS A 116 2.13 -0.12 -15.71
C CYS A 116 2.26 -1.52 -16.36
N ARG A 117 3.25 -1.67 -17.24
CA ARG A 117 3.62 -2.98 -17.77
C ARG A 117 4.45 -3.70 -16.72
N MET A 118 3.84 -4.62 -16.00
CA MET A 118 4.48 -5.43 -14.96
C MET A 118 4.73 -6.85 -15.44
N LYS A 119 5.82 -7.48 -14.95
CA LYS A 119 6.11 -8.91 -15.12
C LYS A 119 6.10 -9.59 -13.74
N PRO A 120 5.83 -10.90 -13.64
CA PRO A 120 5.51 -11.89 -14.66
C PRO A 120 4.00 -12.01 -14.93
N ASP A 121 3.69 -12.18 -16.21
CA ASP A 121 2.47 -12.74 -16.77
C ASP A 121 1.12 -12.54 -16.08
N PHE A 122 0.70 -11.29 -16.02
CA PHE A 122 -0.73 -11.08 -16.18
C PHE A 122 -0.99 -11.01 -17.69
N SER A 123 -2.01 -11.69 -18.19
CA SER A 123 -2.44 -11.54 -19.58
C SER A 123 -2.50 -10.06 -19.90
N GLN A 124 -2.15 -9.63 -21.10
CA GLN A 124 -2.15 -8.20 -21.45
C GLN A 124 -3.52 -7.52 -21.22
N GLU A 125 -4.55 -8.32 -20.93
CA GLU A 125 -5.93 -7.91 -20.71
C GLU A 125 -6.25 -7.71 -19.21
N GLU A 126 -5.62 -8.44 -18.30
CA GLU A 126 -5.85 -8.32 -16.86
C GLU A 126 -4.90 -7.31 -16.23
N ARG A 127 -5.44 -6.24 -15.68
CA ARG A 127 -4.64 -5.15 -15.11
C ARG A 127 -4.99 -4.95 -13.66
N ASN A 128 -4.02 -5.20 -12.82
CA ASN A 128 -4.16 -5.10 -11.37
C ASN A 128 -4.19 -3.63 -10.94
N ILE A 129 -5.25 -3.23 -10.23
CA ILE A 129 -5.39 -1.87 -9.69
C ILE A 129 -5.22 -1.80 -8.17
N SER A 130 -4.94 -2.92 -7.53
CA SER A 130 -4.81 -3.04 -6.08
C SER A 130 -3.66 -2.23 -5.49
N MET A 131 -3.68 -2.10 -4.15
CA MET A 131 -2.59 -1.49 -3.39
C MET A 131 -1.35 -2.38 -3.36
N SER A 132 -1.53 -3.68 -3.07
CA SER A 132 -0.42 -4.59 -2.82
C SER A 132 0.42 -4.92 -4.06
N HIS A 133 -0.23 -5.12 -5.21
CA HIS A 133 0.42 -5.65 -6.42
C HIS A 133 0.06 -4.88 -7.69
N GLY A 134 -0.55 -3.72 -7.57
CA GLY A 134 -1.14 -3.02 -8.70
C GLY A 134 -0.85 -1.52 -8.75
N LEU A 135 -1.67 -0.89 -9.56
CA LEU A 135 -1.51 0.51 -9.95
C LEU A 135 -1.60 1.47 -8.76
N SER A 136 -2.45 1.14 -7.76
CA SER A 136 -2.62 1.99 -6.57
C SER A 136 -1.36 2.03 -5.71
N GLY A 137 -0.66 0.90 -5.52
CA GLY A 137 0.61 0.89 -4.79
C GLY A 137 1.67 1.75 -5.45
N ILE A 138 1.80 1.66 -6.78
CA ILE A 138 2.70 2.51 -7.56
C ILE A 138 2.34 3.99 -7.40
N ALA A 139 1.06 4.34 -7.55
CA ALA A 139 0.59 5.72 -7.45
C ALA A 139 0.79 6.30 -6.03
N ASN A 140 0.58 5.48 -4.98
CA ASN A 140 0.83 5.87 -3.59
C ASN A 140 2.31 6.19 -3.38
N VAL A 141 3.22 5.30 -3.76
CA VAL A 141 4.66 5.52 -3.58
C VAL A 141 5.16 6.72 -4.40
N LEU A 142 4.66 6.92 -5.62
CA LEU A 142 4.98 8.14 -6.38
C LEU A 142 4.52 9.42 -5.65
N ALA A 143 3.35 9.40 -5.00
CA ALA A 143 2.87 10.53 -4.22
C ALA A 143 3.73 10.74 -2.96
N GLN A 144 4.18 9.68 -2.29
CA GLN A 144 5.13 9.75 -1.18
C GLN A 144 6.46 10.37 -1.61
N ILE A 145 7.01 9.94 -2.76
CA ILE A 145 8.24 10.51 -3.34
C ILE A 145 8.04 12.00 -3.66
N TYR A 146 6.93 12.35 -4.30
CA TYR A 146 6.61 13.74 -4.65
C TYR A 146 6.58 14.66 -3.41
N ALA A 147 6.02 14.18 -2.30
CA ALA A 147 5.91 14.94 -1.06
C ALA A 147 7.25 15.23 -0.38
N ARG A 148 8.33 14.51 -0.74
CA ARG A 148 9.67 14.73 -0.17
C ARG A 148 10.39 15.95 -0.73
N HIS A 149 10.05 16.41 -1.92
CA HIS A 149 10.69 17.56 -2.59
C HIS A 149 12.20 17.47 -2.71
N ILE A 150 12.75 16.26 -2.80
CA ILE A 150 14.21 16.02 -2.89
C ILE A 150 14.71 15.89 -4.34
N LEU A 151 13.79 15.75 -5.29
CA LEU A 151 14.12 15.55 -6.69
C LEU A 151 14.37 16.90 -7.40
N PRO A 152 15.16 16.92 -8.50
CA PRO A 152 15.20 18.08 -9.38
C PRO A 152 13.80 18.45 -9.89
N LYS A 153 13.51 19.72 -10.05
CA LYS A 153 12.19 20.23 -10.48
C LYS A 153 11.66 19.58 -11.77
N THR A 154 12.55 19.22 -12.67
CA THR A 154 12.19 18.51 -13.92
C THR A 154 11.66 17.09 -13.63
N GLU A 155 12.23 16.40 -12.65
CA GLU A 155 11.79 15.08 -12.25
C GLU A 155 10.52 15.17 -11.39
N GLU A 156 10.42 16.13 -10.48
CA GLU A 156 9.17 16.39 -9.73
C GLU A 156 7.97 16.61 -10.65
N LYS A 157 8.16 17.38 -11.73
CA LYS A 157 7.12 17.60 -12.74
C LYS A 157 6.70 16.27 -13.39
N LYS A 158 7.65 15.42 -13.78
CA LYS A 158 7.35 14.10 -14.35
C LYS A 158 6.59 13.20 -13.38
N VAL A 159 7.00 13.19 -12.11
CA VAL A 159 6.30 12.42 -11.04
C VAL A 159 4.86 12.91 -10.91
N LYS A 160 4.64 14.23 -10.85
CA LYS A 160 3.29 14.80 -10.78
C LYS A 160 2.42 14.41 -11.98
N GLU A 161 2.95 14.49 -13.20
CA GLU A 161 2.25 14.07 -14.42
C GLU A 161 1.86 12.58 -14.38
N MET A 162 2.75 11.71 -13.86
CA MET A 162 2.47 10.29 -13.68
C MET A 162 1.37 10.07 -12.62
N ILE A 163 1.44 10.73 -11.47
CA ILE A 163 0.41 10.65 -10.42
C ILE A 163 -0.96 11.04 -10.98
N GLU A 164 -1.05 12.15 -11.72
CA GLU A 164 -2.29 12.60 -12.34
C GLU A 164 -2.85 11.60 -13.35
N ALA A 165 -1.99 11.02 -14.19
CA ALA A 165 -2.38 10.01 -15.17
C ALA A 165 -2.88 8.72 -14.50
N LEU A 166 -2.19 8.23 -13.47
CA LEU A 166 -2.58 7.05 -12.70
C LEU A 166 -3.88 7.29 -11.93
N THR A 167 -4.03 8.47 -11.31
CA THR A 167 -5.26 8.86 -10.62
C THR A 167 -6.47 8.83 -11.54
N ARG A 168 -6.36 9.41 -12.75
CA ARG A 168 -7.43 9.35 -13.75
C ARG A 168 -7.77 7.90 -14.12
N THR A 169 -6.75 7.08 -14.33
CA THR A 169 -6.94 5.68 -14.67
C THR A 169 -7.65 4.91 -13.56
N ILE A 170 -7.23 5.05 -12.31
CA ILE A 170 -7.85 4.39 -11.15
C ILE A 170 -9.32 4.84 -11.02
N LEU A 171 -9.58 6.14 -11.06
CA LEU A 171 -10.95 6.68 -10.92
C LEU A 171 -11.89 6.24 -12.05
N ALA A 172 -11.35 6.03 -13.26
CA ALA A 172 -12.13 5.55 -14.40
C ALA A 172 -12.53 4.06 -14.26
N GLN A 173 -11.87 3.31 -13.36
CA GLN A 173 -12.24 1.92 -13.08
C GLN A 173 -13.39 1.79 -12.07
N ARG A 174 -13.92 2.90 -11.59
CA ARG A 174 -15.04 2.89 -10.65
C ARG A 174 -16.23 2.13 -11.23
N ILE A 175 -16.73 1.17 -10.44
CA ILE A 175 -17.92 0.37 -10.79
C ILE A 175 -19.17 0.91 -10.11
N LYS A 176 -20.34 0.71 -10.74
CA LYS A 176 -21.61 0.95 -10.08
C LYS A 176 -21.85 -0.13 -9.04
N PHE A 177 -22.46 0.23 -7.92
CA PHE A 177 -22.78 -0.66 -6.82
C PHE A 177 -23.34 -2.00 -7.31
N THR A 178 -22.62 -3.06 -7.00
CA THR A 178 -23.04 -4.46 -7.14
C THR A 178 -23.64 -4.96 -5.83
N LYS A 179 -24.07 -6.20 -5.77
CA LYS A 179 -24.48 -6.85 -4.50
C LYS A 179 -23.36 -6.83 -3.44
N TYR A 180 -22.09 -6.72 -3.86
CA TYR A 180 -20.90 -6.65 -3.01
C TYR A 180 -20.58 -5.24 -2.50
N ARG A 181 -21.22 -4.22 -3.07
CA ARG A 181 -21.03 -2.80 -2.72
C ARG A 181 -19.61 -2.28 -2.86
N SER A 182 -18.74 -2.93 -3.63
CA SER A 182 -17.40 -2.41 -3.89
C SER A 182 -17.44 -1.23 -4.85
N ALA A 183 -16.58 -0.23 -4.62
CA ALA A 183 -16.45 0.94 -5.49
C ALA A 183 -15.52 0.66 -6.70
N PHE A 184 -14.60 -0.30 -6.58
CA PHE A 184 -13.63 -0.65 -7.61
C PHE A 184 -13.56 -2.16 -7.80
N PRO A 185 -13.14 -2.65 -8.98
CA PRO A 185 -12.79 -4.05 -9.17
C PRO A 185 -11.38 -4.32 -8.63
N SER A 186 -11.01 -5.58 -8.41
CA SER A 186 -9.62 -5.96 -8.12
C SER A 186 -8.74 -5.89 -9.37
N TYR A 187 -9.30 -6.28 -10.52
CA TYR A 187 -8.64 -6.26 -11.82
C TYR A 187 -9.54 -5.64 -12.90
N TYR A 188 -8.94 -4.85 -13.78
CA TYR A 188 -9.62 -4.32 -14.95
C TYR A 188 -9.73 -5.40 -16.03
N LYS A 189 -10.94 -5.54 -16.63
CA LYS A 189 -11.24 -6.50 -17.71
C LYS A 189 -10.89 -7.96 -17.38
N SER A 190 -10.93 -8.36 -16.11
CA SER A 190 -10.80 -9.79 -15.79
C SER A 190 -11.98 -10.58 -16.34
N SER A 191 -11.70 -11.76 -16.91
CA SER A 191 -12.69 -12.76 -17.29
C SER A 191 -13.31 -13.44 -16.07
N ASP A 192 -12.60 -13.46 -14.94
CA ASP A 192 -13.07 -14.00 -13.68
C ASP A 192 -14.10 -13.06 -13.03
N GLU A 193 -15.30 -13.60 -12.76
CA GLU A 193 -16.37 -12.82 -12.10
C GLU A 193 -15.94 -12.29 -10.73
N HIS A 194 -15.14 -13.04 -9.98
CA HIS A 194 -14.65 -12.64 -8.65
C HIS A 194 -13.68 -11.45 -8.69
N SER A 195 -13.03 -11.22 -9.82
CA SER A 195 -12.11 -10.10 -9.98
C SER A 195 -12.79 -8.79 -10.39
N ARG A 196 -14.10 -8.84 -10.74
CA ARG A 196 -14.89 -7.66 -11.14
C ARG A 196 -15.37 -6.80 -9.97
N PHE A 197 -15.12 -7.24 -8.76
CA PHE A 197 -15.36 -6.48 -7.53
C PHE A 197 -14.22 -6.71 -6.55
N SER A 198 -14.08 -5.83 -5.57
CA SER A 198 -13.04 -5.95 -4.57
C SER A 198 -13.60 -6.29 -3.20
N ARG A 199 -12.77 -6.93 -2.36
CA ARG A 199 -13.06 -7.12 -0.95
C ARG A 199 -12.96 -5.81 -0.18
N LEU A 200 -13.44 -5.79 1.06
CA LEU A 200 -13.13 -4.70 1.98
C LEU A 200 -11.75 -5.00 2.62
N ALA A 201 -10.68 -4.47 2.05
CA ALA A 201 -9.32 -4.81 2.47
C ALA A 201 -8.31 -3.77 2.01
N TRP A 202 -7.12 -3.83 2.62
CA TRP A 202 -5.95 -3.06 2.22
C TRP A 202 -5.35 -3.57 0.90
N CYS A 203 -5.10 -4.87 0.77
CA CYS A 203 -4.36 -5.44 -0.35
C CYS A 203 -5.13 -5.35 -1.68
N TYR A 204 -6.13 -6.20 -1.88
CA TYR A 204 -6.98 -6.27 -3.07
C TYR A 204 -8.37 -5.71 -2.79
N GLY A 205 -8.45 -4.50 -2.24
CA GLY A 205 -9.70 -3.95 -1.77
C GLY A 205 -9.83 -2.45 -1.96
N ASP A 206 -11.06 -1.97 -1.78
CA ASP A 206 -11.39 -0.55 -1.89
C ASP A 206 -10.58 0.31 -0.92
N LEU A 207 -10.27 -0.20 0.30
CA LEU A 207 -9.59 0.59 1.32
C LEU A 207 -8.18 1.00 0.89
N GLY A 208 -7.39 0.10 0.28
CA GLY A 208 -6.06 0.44 -0.24
C GLY A 208 -6.12 1.44 -1.39
N ILE A 209 -7.13 1.32 -2.27
CA ILE A 209 -7.34 2.27 -3.37
C ILE A 209 -7.73 3.65 -2.83
N LEU A 210 -8.66 3.70 -1.88
CA LEU A 210 -9.12 4.94 -1.26
C LEU A 210 -8.02 5.62 -0.44
N ALA A 211 -7.19 4.85 0.29
CA ALA A 211 -6.01 5.36 0.97
C ALA A 211 -5.03 6.00 -0.02
N THR A 212 -4.76 5.34 -1.14
CA THR A 212 -3.91 5.90 -2.20
C THR A 212 -4.46 7.22 -2.73
N LEU A 213 -5.75 7.29 -3.04
CA LEU A 213 -6.37 8.51 -3.55
C LEU A 213 -6.34 9.64 -2.49
N ALA A 214 -6.49 9.31 -1.20
CA ALA A 214 -6.38 10.27 -0.11
C ALA A 214 -4.96 10.84 0.01
N ILE A 215 -3.93 10.00 -0.02
CA ILE A 215 -2.51 10.43 -0.02
C ILE A 215 -2.21 11.31 -1.24
N ILE A 216 -2.70 10.94 -2.42
CA ILE A 216 -2.53 11.76 -3.63
C ILE A 216 -3.20 13.13 -3.47
N ALA A 217 -4.43 13.17 -2.96
CA ALA A 217 -5.16 14.42 -2.75
C ALA A 217 -4.40 15.35 -1.78
N GLU A 218 -3.88 14.79 -0.69
CA GLU A 218 -3.10 15.51 0.31
C GLU A 218 -1.79 16.04 -0.27
N THR A 219 -0.97 15.17 -0.86
CA THR A 219 0.37 15.51 -1.35
C THR A 219 0.37 16.47 -2.54
N THR A 220 -0.69 16.44 -3.35
CA THR A 220 -0.84 17.33 -4.51
C THR A 220 -1.70 18.58 -4.23
N GLY A 221 -2.27 18.70 -3.04
CA GLY A 221 -3.21 19.76 -2.68
C GLY A 221 -4.51 19.72 -3.49
N ASN A 222 -4.94 18.55 -3.95
CA ASN A 222 -6.12 18.39 -4.81
C ASN A 222 -7.40 18.22 -4.00
N SER A 223 -8.01 19.33 -3.57
CA SER A 223 -9.26 19.35 -2.81
C SER A 223 -10.45 18.73 -3.58
N SER A 224 -10.47 18.88 -4.91
CA SER A 224 -11.51 18.26 -5.73
C SER A 224 -11.45 16.73 -5.67
N LEU A 225 -10.26 16.13 -5.61
CA LEU A 225 -10.09 14.70 -5.40
C LEU A 225 -10.61 14.29 -4.01
N SER A 226 -10.26 15.04 -2.95
CA SER A 226 -10.76 14.79 -1.59
C SER A 226 -12.29 14.74 -1.56
N THR A 227 -12.97 15.73 -2.14
CA THR A 227 -14.44 15.78 -2.21
C THR A 227 -15.02 14.59 -2.99
N ARG A 228 -14.32 14.10 -4.02
CA ARG A 228 -14.80 12.96 -4.83
C ARG A 228 -14.67 11.61 -4.12
N ILE A 229 -13.68 11.42 -3.27
CA ILE A 229 -13.47 10.16 -2.56
C ILE A 229 -14.25 10.06 -1.25
N GLU A 230 -14.59 11.17 -0.62
CA GLU A 230 -15.32 11.19 0.65
C GLU A 230 -16.60 10.32 0.63
N PRO A 231 -17.52 10.47 -0.33
CA PRO A 231 -18.72 9.62 -0.37
C PRO A 231 -18.42 8.14 -0.63
N LEU A 232 -17.25 7.82 -1.22
CA LEU A 232 -16.81 6.44 -1.40
C LEU A 232 -16.35 5.86 -0.07
N VAL A 233 -15.55 6.61 0.69
CA VAL A 233 -15.11 6.21 2.03
C VAL A 233 -16.32 5.98 2.94
N LEU A 234 -17.29 6.88 2.92
CA LEU A 234 -18.52 6.74 3.70
C LEU A 234 -19.37 5.52 3.28
N ALA A 235 -19.41 5.19 2.00
CA ALA A 235 -20.10 3.98 1.53
C ALA A 235 -19.49 2.69 2.10
N GLU A 236 -18.15 2.65 2.28
CA GLU A 236 -17.46 1.48 2.82
C GLU A 236 -17.82 1.19 4.29
N THR A 237 -18.23 2.20 5.08
CA THR A 237 -18.66 2.02 6.48
C THR A 237 -19.85 1.09 6.63
N THR A 238 -20.62 0.90 5.55
CA THR A 238 -21.85 0.07 5.53
C THR A 238 -21.59 -1.39 5.16
N ARG A 239 -20.37 -1.74 4.71
CA ARG A 239 -20.01 -3.10 4.32
C ARG A 239 -19.59 -3.89 5.56
N ARG A 240 -20.45 -4.78 6.03
CA ARG A 240 -20.23 -5.55 7.29
C ARG A 240 -20.48 -7.05 7.13
N ARG A 241 -21.27 -7.45 6.13
CA ARG A 241 -21.58 -8.87 5.91
C ARG A 241 -20.47 -9.55 5.12
N ILE A 242 -20.21 -10.82 5.41
CA ILE A 242 -19.15 -11.61 4.78
C ILE A 242 -19.24 -11.62 3.25
N GLU A 243 -20.45 -11.66 2.69
CA GLU A 243 -20.67 -11.64 1.24
C GLU A 243 -20.24 -10.31 0.61
N GLN A 244 -20.16 -9.23 1.39
CA GLN A 244 -19.75 -7.91 0.94
C GLN A 244 -18.27 -7.64 1.19
N THR A 245 -17.72 -8.21 2.25
CA THR A 245 -16.36 -7.89 2.74
C THR A 245 -15.35 -8.94 2.38
N LEU A 246 -15.76 -10.22 2.30
CA LEU A 246 -14.90 -11.41 2.19
C LEU A 246 -13.88 -11.52 3.33
N VAL A 247 -14.25 -11.02 4.53
CA VAL A 247 -13.42 -11.08 5.74
C VAL A 247 -13.65 -12.42 6.43
N HIS A 248 -12.58 -13.19 6.62
CA HIS A 248 -12.60 -14.50 7.27
C HIS A 248 -11.82 -14.53 8.59
N ASP A 249 -10.97 -13.52 8.84
CA ASP A 249 -10.06 -13.50 9.97
C ASP A 249 -9.77 -12.06 10.44
N ALA A 250 -8.78 -11.92 11.33
CA ALA A 250 -8.37 -10.64 11.88
C ALA A 250 -7.09 -10.07 11.27
N CYS A 251 -6.48 -10.67 10.25
CA CYS A 251 -5.20 -10.20 9.73
C CYS A 251 -5.26 -8.76 9.20
N VAL A 252 -4.10 -8.11 9.09
CA VAL A 252 -4.01 -6.72 8.60
C VAL A 252 -4.20 -6.65 7.09
N CYS A 253 -3.66 -7.62 6.35
CA CYS A 253 -3.66 -7.60 4.89
C CYS A 253 -5.08 -7.53 4.30
N HIS A 254 -5.97 -8.41 4.75
CA HIS A 254 -7.31 -8.60 4.17
C HIS A 254 -8.38 -8.97 5.20
N GLY A 255 -8.05 -8.88 6.48
CA GLY A 255 -8.92 -9.16 7.62
C GLY A 255 -9.34 -7.92 8.37
N ALA A 256 -9.95 -8.15 9.53
CA ALA A 256 -10.60 -7.11 10.31
C ALA A 256 -9.64 -6.05 10.87
N ALA A 257 -8.37 -6.41 11.19
CA ALA A 257 -7.41 -5.46 11.75
C ALA A 257 -6.99 -4.38 10.76
N GLY A 258 -6.81 -4.74 9.48
CA GLY A 258 -6.52 -3.73 8.44
C GLY A 258 -7.70 -2.81 8.19
N ILE A 259 -8.93 -3.33 8.26
CA ILE A 259 -10.15 -2.53 8.13
C ILE A 259 -10.31 -1.59 9.33
N TYR A 260 -10.08 -2.10 10.54
CA TYR A 260 -10.11 -1.29 11.76
C TYR A 260 -9.08 -0.16 11.70
N ALA A 261 -7.82 -0.46 11.34
CA ALA A 261 -6.77 0.54 11.19
C ALA A 261 -7.15 1.63 10.18
N TYR A 262 -7.74 1.24 9.03
CA TYR A 262 -8.21 2.20 8.04
C TYR A 262 -9.31 3.13 8.60
N PHE A 263 -10.36 2.60 9.22
CA PHE A 263 -11.44 3.43 9.73
C PHE A 263 -11.00 4.27 10.93
N ARG A 264 -10.11 3.79 11.79
CA ARG A 264 -9.49 4.58 12.86
C ARG A 264 -8.71 5.77 12.27
N HIS A 265 -7.88 5.54 11.25
CA HIS A 265 -7.17 6.60 10.55
C HIS A 265 -8.13 7.59 9.87
N ALA A 266 -9.18 7.11 9.22
CA ALA A 266 -10.18 7.97 8.60
C ALA A 266 -10.99 8.77 9.64
N SER A 267 -11.39 8.17 10.76
CA SER A 267 -12.15 8.84 11.83
C SER A 267 -11.35 9.93 12.53
N SER A 268 -10.02 9.74 12.66
CA SER A 268 -9.14 10.79 13.22
C SER A 268 -9.08 12.06 12.33
N ARG A 269 -9.25 11.89 11.02
CA ARG A 269 -9.28 13.02 10.06
C ARG A 269 -10.65 13.69 9.96
N PHE A 270 -11.72 12.97 10.24
CA PHE A 270 -13.11 13.41 10.15
C PHE A 270 -13.82 13.17 11.49
N SER A 271 -13.34 13.86 12.55
CA SER A 271 -13.75 13.64 13.94
C SER A 271 -15.27 13.72 14.19
N ASP A 272 -16.00 14.48 13.39
CA ASP A 272 -17.44 14.64 13.54
C ASP A 272 -18.28 13.61 12.74
N CYS A 273 -17.62 12.68 12.05
CA CYS A 273 -18.30 11.70 11.22
C CYS A 273 -18.71 10.43 12.00
N VAL A 274 -19.92 10.39 12.48
CA VAL A 274 -20.50 9.27 13.25
C VAL A 274 -20.35 7.92 12.53
N ALA A 275 -20.54 7.90 11.19
CA ALA A 275 -20.48 6.66 10.42
C ALA A 275 -19.07 6.03 10.43
N LEU A 276 -18.00 6.85 10.42
CA LEU A 276 -16.63 6.38 10.51
C LEU A 276 -16.33 5.81 11.90
N HIS A 277 -16.71 6.51 12.97
CA HIS A 277 -16.56 6.04 14.34
C HIS A 277 -17.35 4.74 14.61
N ASP A 278 -18.55 4.60 14.04
CA ASP A 278 -19.33 3.38 14.14
C ASP A 278 -18.69 2.20 13.39
N ALA A 279 -18.07 2.47 12.23
CA ALA A 279 -17.33 1.44 11.49
C ALA A 279 -16.06 1.03 12.22
N GLU A 280 -15.30 1.99 12.74
CA GLU A 280 -14.12 1.76 13.56
C GLU A 280 -14.45 0.86 14.77
N ARG A 281 -15.46 1.24 15.55
CA ARG A 281 -15.92 0.45 16.71
C ARG A 281 -16.36 -0.95 16.33
N TYR A 282 -17.15 -1.07 15.26
CA TYR A 282 -17.64 -2.36 14.77
C TYR A 282 -16.48 -3.33 14.46
N TRP A 283 -15.45 -2.86 13.76
CA TRP A 283 -14.34 -3.73 13.38
C TRP A 283 -13.40 -4.03 14.53
N LYS A 284 -13.23 -3.12 15.50
CA LYS A 284 -12.54 -3.39 16.76
C LYS A 284 -13.25 -4.50 17.56
N ASP A 285 -14.56 -4.36 17.75
CA ASP A 285 -15.36 -5.34 18.46
C ASP A 285 -15.37 -6.71 17.75
N TYR A 286 -15.38 -6.70 16.41
CA TYR A 286 -15.26 -7.93 15.62
C TYR A 286 -13.94 -8.66 15.89
N ILE A 287 -12.80 -7.95 15.92
CA ILE A 287 -11.50 -8.56 16.26
C ILE A 287 -11.51 -9.15 17.65
N LEU A 288 -11.99 -8.39 18.63
CA LEU A 288 -12.02 -8.82 20.05
C LEU A 288 -12.97 -9.99 20.31
N ALA A 289 -13.98 -10.19 19.49
CA ALA A 289 -14.92 -11.31 19.57
C ALA A 289 -14.39 -12.61 18.92
N LEU A 290 -13.34 -12.54 18.10
CA LEU A 290 -12.79 -13.74 17.46
C LEU A 290 -12.02 -14.60 18.46
N PRO A 291 -12.20 -15.93 18.45
CA PRO A 291 -11.32 -16.83 19.19
C PRO A 291 -9.86 -16.70 18.72
N VAL A 292 -8.91 -16.80 19.66
CA VAL A 292 -7.47 -16.63 19.36
C VAL A 292 -6.98 -17.60 18.29
N ASP A 293 -7.52 -18.81 18.23
CA ASP A 293 -7.20 -19.83 17.23
C ASP A 293 -7.84 -19.55 15.85
N ARG A 294 -8.65 -18.50 15.73
CA ARG A 294 -9.30 -18.04 14.47
C ARG A 294 -8.86 -16.66 14.01
N LEU A 295 -7.77 -16.14 14.54
CA LEU A 295 -7.29 -14.81 14.19
C LEU A 295 -6.59 -14.75 12.84
N CYS A 296 -5.93 -15.82 12.39
CA CYS A 296 -5.17 -15.85 11.14
C CYS A 296 -5.60 -17.02 10.27
N TYR A 297 -6.25 -16.72 9.14
CA TYR A 297 -6.70 -17.72 8.16
C TYR A 297 -5.69 -17.82 7.01
N ASP A 298 -5.27 -19.02 6.69
CA ASP A 298 -4.44 -19.31 5.53
C ASP A 298 -5.32 -19.82 4.38
N PRO A 299 -5.46 -19.06 3.28
CA PRO A 299 -6.30 -19.45 2.15
C PRO A 299 -5.73 -20.63 1.35
N ILE A 300 -4.43 -20.91 1.47
CA ILE A 300 -3.78 -22.03 0.75
C ILE A 300 -4.14 -23.35 1.43
N SER A 301 -3.88 -23.45 2.74
CA SER A 301 -4.23 -24.65 3.52
C SER A 301 -5.71 -24.70 3.90
N LYS A 302 -6.48 -23.63 3.65
CA LYS A 302 -7.89 -23.45 4.05
C LYS A 302 -8.11 -23.72 5.55
N SER A 303 -7.14 -23.31 6.37
CA SER A 303 -7.14 -23.53 7.83
C SER A 303 -6.67 -22.30 8.59
N TYR A 304 -6.96 -22.26 9.89
CA TYR A 304 -6.44 -21.24 10.77
C TYR A 304 -5.09 -21.70 11.33
N ASN A 305 -4.06 -20.87 11.14
CA ASN A 305 -2.69 -21.17 11.49
C ASN A 305 -2.09 -20.04 12.34
N LYS A 306 -1.15 -20.38 13.23
CA LYS A 306 -0.39 -19.36 13.96
C LYS A 306 0.61 -18.69 13.03
N GLN A 307 0.45 -17.39 12.81
CA GLN A 307 1.38 -16.54 12.08
C GLN A 307 1.80 -15.37 12.95
N TYR A 308 3.08 -14.95 12.87
CA TYR A 308 3.62 -13.95 13.79
C TYR A 308 4.04 -12.65 13.07
N ASN A 309 3.95 -12.61 11.74
CA ASN A 309 4.30 -11.42 10.95
C ASN A 309 3.26 -10.30 11.09
N ILE A 310 3.61 -9.11 10.60
CA ILE A 310 2.74 -7.93 10.65
C ILE A 310 1.55 -8.07 9.68
N LEU A 311 1.77 -8.57 8.47
CA LEU A 311 0.76 -8.49 7.42
C LEU A 311 -0.38 -9.49 7.63
N ASN A 312 -0.05 -10.75 7.96
CA ASN A 312 -1.02 -11.85 8.09
C ASN A 312 -1.09 -12.46 9.49
N GLY A 313 -0.36 -11.92 10.47
CA GLY A 313 -0.14 -12.55 11.75
C GLY A 313 -0.50 -11.71 12.97
N TYR A 314 -0.25 -12.30 14.12
CA TYR A 314 -0.57 -11.74 15.43
C TYR A 314 0.11 -10.38 15.70
N ALA A 315 1.34 -10.15 15.18
CA ALA A 315 2.04 -8.89 15.40
C ALA A 315 1.25 -7.72 14.82
N GLY A 316 0.76 -7.82 13.59
CA GLY A 316 -0.04 -6.75 12.97
C GLY A 316 -1.39 -6.56 13.65
N ILE A 317 -2.05 -7.66 14.06
CA ILE A 317 -3.31 -7.59 14.80
C ILE A 317 -3.09 -6.86 16.14
N ALA A 318 -2.05 -7.22 16.89
CA ALA A 318 -1.71 -6.55 18.15
C ALA A 318 -1.39 -5.06 17.92
N MET A 319 -0.55 -4.75 16.93
CA MET A 319 -0.24 -3.36 16.56
C MET A 319 -1.50 -2.56 16.24
N SER A 320 -2.47 -3.13 15.53
CA SER A 320 -3.70 -2.41 15.18
C SER A 320 -4.55 -2.04 16.40
N LEU A 321 -4.45 -2.80 17.49
CA LEU A 321 -5.21 -2.61 18.73
C LEU A 321 -4.50 -1.69 19.74
N LEU A 322 -3.23 -1.33 19.53
CA LEU A 322 -2.53 -0.35 20.35
C LEU A 322 -3.07 1.07 20.08
N ASP A 323 -3.05 1.92 21.09
CA ASP A 323 -3.61 3.28 21.00
C ASP A 323 -2.73 4.23 20.16
N ASP A 324 -1.41 4.07 20.19
CA ASP A 324 -0.48 4.83 19.35
C ASP A 324 -0.02 3.97 18.15
N ASN A 325 -0.51 4.31 16.98
CA ASN A 325 -0.36 3.48 15.78
C ASN A 325 0.15 4.19 14.54
N SER A 326 0.83 5.31 14.68
CA SER A 326 1.43 6.01 13.53
C SER A 326 2.37 5.08 12.74
N ILE A 327 3.06 4.14 13.39
CA ILE A 327 3.93 3.16 12.73
C ILE A 327 3.13 2.25 11.80
N LEU A 328 2.02 1.66 12.27
CA LEU A 328 1.21 0.76 11.44
C LEU A 328 0.56 1.51 10.28
N ASP A 329 0.04 2.71 10.51
CA ASP A 329 -0.60 3.52 9.48
C ASP A 329 0.41 3.93 8.39
N LYS A 330 1.66 4.23 8.74
CA LYS A 330 2.76 4.47 7.82
C LYS A 330 3.15 3.19 7.04
N LEU A 331 3.26 2.04 7.71
CA LEU A 331 3.53 0.76 7.07
C LEU A 331 2.41 0.32 6.10
N LEU A 332 1.16 0.67 6.37
CA LEU A 332 0.04 0.42 5.47
C LEU A 332 -0.15 1.51 4.41
N LEU A 333 0.67 2.54 4.42
CA LEU A 333 0.57 3.71 3.52
C LEU A 333 -0.79 4.42 3.59
N TYR A 334 -1.42 4.40 4.75
CA TYR A 334 -2.56 5.25 5.07
C TYR A 334 -2.11 6.67 5.37
N GLU A 335 -0.88 6.81 5.84
CA GLU A 335 -0.19 8.04 6.18
C GLU A 335 1.12 8.18 5.39
N ARG A 336 1.66 9.39 5.32
CA ARG A 336 2.98 9.63 4.70
C ARG A 336 4.07 9.00 5.58
N ILE A 337 4.97 8.27 4.91
CA ILE A 337 6.09 7.59 5.55
C ILE A 337 7.22 8.56 5.92
#